data_08ab2e84e996c8efab00cf62716d710f
#
_entry.id   08ab2e84e996c8efab00cf62716d710f
#
_cell.length_a   1.000
_cell.length_b   1.000
_cell.length_c   1.000
_cell.angle_alpha   90.00
_cell.angle_beta   90.00
_cell.angle_gamma   90.00
#
_symmetry.space_group_name_H-M   'P 1'
#
loop_
_entity.id
_entity.type
_entity.pdbx_description
1 polymer ?
#
loop_
_entity_poly.entity_id
_entity_poly.type
_entity_poly.pdbx_seq_one_letter_code
_entity_poly.pdbx_strand_id
1 'polypeptide(L)'
;MRIHRNFVALGIGSAVIALGVSCTALPDAGNPSEGSVVYVSADYPEYGSIGAAVDSADDVVVVEVGPSRQAIEYPEFDDSGTDLENPQSGVDISDEDLEAMAVVTTVTTVVIVEVISGDLEVGSSIEVSQLGGMHRGVTYIEESTTLLETVDSPELLLILNDFGDGKYDLVNPEEGILVVSGDGIDSLPGVGGHSDINSLQELRKRS
;
A
#
# COMPACT_ATOMS: atom_id res chain seq x y z
N MET A 1 -6.90 -64.11 27.01
CA MET A 1 -6.38 -63.67 25.70
C MET A 1 -5.18 -62.78 25.98
N ARG A 2 -3.99 -63.30 25.82
CA ARG A 2 -2.70 -62.63 26.16
C ARG A 2 -2.13 -62.02 24.90
N ILE A 3 -1.86 -60.72 24.93
CA ILE A 3 -1.19 -60.00 23.85
C ILE A 3 0.27 -59.81 24.23
N HIS A 4 1.17 -60.40 23.41
CA HIS A 4 2.61 -60.25 23.54
C HIS A 4 3.03 -58.92 22.90
N ARG A 5 3.75 -58.08 23.67
CA ARG A 5 4.43 -56.88 23.18
C ARG A 5 5.88 -57.21 22.90
N ASN A 6 6.26 -57.20 21.65
CA ASN A 6 7.66 -57.28 21.24
C ASN A 6 8.26 -55.87 21.26
N PHE A 7 9.26 -55.66 22.10
CA PHE A 7 10.14 -54.50 22.06
C PHE A 7 11.30 -54.76 21.12
N VAL A 8 11.41 -53.93 20.06
CA VAL A 8 12.61 -53.86 19.23
C VAL A 8 13.39 -52.63 19.68
N ALA A 9 14.56 -52.84 20.23
CA ALA A 9 15.51 -51.79 20.57
C ALA A 9 16.28 -51.38 19.33
N LEU A 10 16.10 -50.17 18.84
CA LEU A 10 16.90 -49.58 17.78
C LEU A 10 17.94 -48.65 18.39
N GLY A 11 19.22 -48.95 18.11
CA GLY A 11 20.37 -48.19 18.60
C GLY A 11 20.42 -46.79 18.00
N ILE A 12 20.61 -45.78 18.85
CA ILE A 12 20.79 -44.38 18.49
C ILE A 12 22.28 -44.17 18.23
N GLY A 13 22.65 -44.04 16.97
CA GLY A 13 23.95 -43.52 16.55
C GLY A 13 23.93 -42.00 16.63
N SER A 14 24.67 -41.42 17.58
CA SER A 14 24.83 -39.96 17.69
C SER A 14 25.79 -39.46 16.61
N ALA A 15 25.26 -38.89 15.53
CA ALA A 15 26.01 -38.06 14.60
C ALA A 15 26.06 -36.62 15.11
N VAL A 16 27.24 -36.20 15.59
CA VAL A 16 27.48 -34.80 15.93
C VAL A 16 27.71 -34.01 14.62
N ILE A 17 26.68 -33.32 14.14
CA ILE A 17 26.82 -32.37 13.04
C ILE A 17 27.24 -31.02 13.66
N ALA A 18 28.53 -30.67 13.47
CA ALA A 18 29.04 -29.36 13.79
C ALA A 18 28.43 -28.35 12.76
N LEU A 19 27.37 -27.67 13.12
CA LEU A 19 26.85 -26.51 12.38
C LEU A 19 27.83 -25.36 12.59
N GLY A 20 28.72 -25.15 11.63
CA GLY A 20 29.49 -23.91 11.53
C GLY A 20 28.55 -22.74 11.25
N VAL A 21 28.28 -21.94 12.26
CA VAL A 21 27.61 -20.64 12.09
C VAL A 21 28.60 -19.71 11.40
N SER A 22 28.55 -19.64 10.08
CA SER A 22 29.17 -18.55 9.34
C SER A 22 28.33 -17.31 9.59
N CYS A 23 28.75 -16.46 10.51
CA CYS A 23 28.30 -15.08 10.55
C CYS A 23 28.80 -14.40 9.28
N THR A 24 28.04 -14.47 8.20
CA THR A 24 28.15 -13.49 7.13
C THR A 24 27.67 -12.18 7.73
N ALA A 25 28.61 -11.23 7.94
CA ALA A 25 28.25 -9.85 8.24
C ALA A 25 27.25 -9.43 7.16
N LEU A 26 26.04 -9.04 7.56
CA LEU A 26 25.11 -8.36 6.67
C LEU A 26 25.86 -7.14 6.13
N PRO A 27 25.77 -6.85 4.82
CA PRO A 27 26.32 -5.61 4.31
C PRO A 27 25.71 -4.48 5.12
N ASP A 28 26.56 -3.58 5.58
CA ASP A 28 26.16 -2.32 6.20
C ASP A 28 25.09 -1.70 5.29
N ALA A 29 23.87 -1.58 5.79
CA ALA A 29 22.78 -0.92 5.08
C ALA A 29 23.07 0.59 5.10
N GLY A 30 24.16 0.97 4.41
CA GLY A 30 24.51 2.36 4.22
C GLY A 30 23.35 3.10 3.59
N ASN A 31 23.12 4.34 4.03
CA ASN A 31 22.12 5.21 3.42
C ASN A 31 22.25 5.16 1.88
N PRO A 32 21.16 5.00 1.15
CA PRO A 32 21.19 4.95 -0.30
C PRO A 32 21.84 6.23 -0.85
N SER A 33 22.73 6.08 -1.82
CA SER A 33 23.40 7.20 -2.46
C SER A 33 22.52 7.88 -3.49
N GLU A 34 22.79 9.17 -3.75
CA GLU A 34 22.11 9.91 -4.81
C GLU A 34 22.16 9.13 -6.14
N GLY A 35 21.03 9.03 -6.83
CA GLY A 35 20.87 8.26 -8.07
C GLY A 35 20.59 6.77 -7.86
N SER A 36 20.52 6.28 -6.62
CA SER A 36 20.12 4.90 -6.35
C SER A 36 18.61 4.71 -6.46
N VAL A 37 18.21 3.44 -6.68
CA VAL A 37 16.82 3.00 -6.64
C VAL A 37 16.63 2.08 -5.45
N VAL A 38 15.60 2.34 -4.66
CA VAL A 38 15.18 1.52 -3.53
C VAL A 38 13.80 0.94 -3.87
N TYR A 39 13.68 -0.37 -3.81
CA TYR A 39 12.39 -1.04 -3.95
C TYR A 39 11.78 -1.17 -2.57
N VAL A 40 10.55 -0.71 -2.46
CA VAL A 40 9.72 -0.83 -1.26
C VAL A 40 8.57 -1.78 -1.57
N SER A 41 8.03 -2.41 -0.54
CA SER A 41 6.92 -3.35 -0.69
C SER A 41 5.89 -3.05 0.40
N ALA A 42 4.63 -3.08 0.01
CA ALA A 42 3.50 -3.01 0.92
C ALA A 42 2.50 -4.10 0.58
N ASP A 43 1.77 -4.57 1.59
CA ASP A 43 0.70 -5.54 1.41
C ASP A 43 -0.62 -4.79 1.27
N TYR A 44 -1.26 -4.92 0.11
CA TYR A 44 -2.57 -4.34 -0.16
C TYR A 44 -3.66 -5.41 -0.20
N PRO A 45 -4.90 -5.09 0.19
CA PRO A 45 -6.02 -6.00 0.00
C PRO A 45 -6.25 -6.22 -1.51
N GLU A 46 -6.48 -7.47 -1.90
CA GLU A 46 -6.88 -7.84 -3.26
C GLU A 46 -8.39 -7.96 -3.35
N TYR A 47 -8.98 -7.37 -4.39
CA TYR A 47 -10.40 -7.43 -4.64
C TYR A 47 -10.68 -8.33 -5.84
N GLY A 48 -11.64 -9.24 -5.71
CA GLY A 48 -12.01 -10.16 -6.79
C GLY A 48 -12.83 -9.51 -7.92
N SER A 49 -13.17 -8.22 -7.79
CA SER A 49 -13.96 -7.45 -8.76
C SER A 49 -13.92 -5.95 -8.45
N ILE A 50 -14.18 -5.11 -9.45
CA ILE A 50 -14.38 -3.66 -9.26
C ILE A 50 -15.52 -3.41 -8.27
N GLY A 51 -16.58 -4.18 -8.35
CA GLY A 51 -17.70 -4.06 -7.43
C GLY A 51 -17.32 -4.32 -5.98
N ALA A 52 -16.42 -5.27 -5.71
CA ALA A 52 -15.94 -5.54 -4.35
C ALA A 52 -15.03 -4.41 -3.83
N ALA A 53 -14.18 -3.85 -4.67
CA ALA A 53 -13.36 -2.68 -4.32
C ALA A 53 -14.24 -1.46 -3.97
N VAL A 54 -15.22 -1.16 -4.81
CA VAL A 54 -16.21 -0.08 -4.58
C VAL A 54 -16.99 -0.29 -3.28
N ASP A 55 -17.44 -1.51 -2.99
CA ASP A 55 -18.19 -1.82 -1.78
C ASP A 55 -17.34 -1.68 -0.48
N SER A 56 -16.02 -1.66 -0.59
CA SER A 56 -15.09 -1.52 0.54
C SER A 56 -14.60 -0.08 0.75
N ALA A 57 -14.81 0.80 -0.21
CA ALA A 57 -14.31 2.15 -0.22
C ALA A 57 -15.17 3.12 0.60
N ASP A 58 -14.55 4.17 1.10
CA ASP A 58 -15.26 5.31 1.70
C ASP A 58 -15.82 6.24 0.61
N ASP A 59 -15.01 6.53 -0.43
CA ASP A 59 -15.38 7.40 -1.53
C ASP A 59 -15.01 6.79 -2.89
N VAL A 60 -15.90 6.99 -3.87
CA VAL A 60 -15.65 6.64 -5.28
C VAL A 60 -15.96 7.87 -6.13
N VAL A 61 -14.92 8.39 -6.81
CA VAL A 61 -15.00 9.69 -7.50
C VAL A 61 -14.36 9.65 -8.88
N VAL A 62 -14.88 10.44 -9.80
CA VAL A 62 -14.18 10.81 -11.03
C VAL A 62 -13.42 12.09 -10.77
N VAL A 63 -12.15 12.13 -11.18
CA VAL A 63 -11.27 13.27 -10.91
C VAL A 63 -10.48 13.70 -12.14
N GLU A 64 -10.07 14.98 -12.14
CA GLU A 64 -8.96 15.49 -12.94
C GLU A 64 -7.69 15.50 -12.09
N VAL A 65 -6.58 14.98 -12.64
CA VAL A 65 -5.29 14.92 -11.94
C VAL A 65 -4.60 16.26 -12.01
N GLY A 66 -4.22 16.78 -10.85
CA GLY A 66 -3.49 18.03 -10.70
C GLY A 66 -2.00 17.80 -10.41
N PRO A 67 -1.32 18.78 -9.78
CA PRO A 67 0.09 18.68 -9.46
C PRO A 67 0.37 17.70 -8.33
N SER A 68 1.54 17.06 -8.41
CA SER A 68 2.05 16.17 -7.36
C SER A 68 3.22 16.81 -6.61
N ARG A 69 3.43 16.37 -5.38
CA ARG A 69 4.59 16.70 -4.56
C ARG A 69 5.10 15.45 -3.84
N GLN A 70 6.37 15.46 -3.49
CA GLN A 70 6.94 14.43 -2.62
C GLN A 70 6.65 14.78 -1.16
N ALA A 71 6.34 13.77 -0.38
CA ALA A 71 6.22 13.85 1.07
C ALA A 71 7.02 12.75 1.73
N ILE A 72 7.33 12.95 3.01
CA ILE A 72 7.93 11.92 3.86
C ILE A 72 6.99 11.76 5.03
N GLU A 73 6.56 10.54 5.22
CA GLU A 73 5.70 10.17 6.32
C GLU A 73 6.52 9.40 7.35
N TYR A 74 6.41 9.82 8.60
CA TYR A 74 7.04 9.15 9.72
C TYR A 74 5.98 8.35 10.47
N PRO A 75 6.33 7.17 11.00
CA PRO A 75 5.40 6.43 11.84
C PRO A 75 5.04 7.24 13.08
N GLU A 76 3.76 7.27 13.40
CA GLU A 76 3.29 7.85 14.66
C GLU A 76 3.42 6.82 15.77
N PHE A 77 4.03 7.21 16.88
CA PHE A 77 4.15 6.39 18.07
C PHE A 77 3.21 6.93 19.15
N ASP A 78 2.31 6.08 19.59
CA ASP A 78 1.44 6.39 20.71
C ASP A 78 2.14 5.96 22.01
N ASP A 79 2.63 6.92 22.79
CA ASP A 79 3.22 6.71 24.12
C ASP A 79 2.21 6.89 25.26
N SER A 80 0.91 6.96 24.95
CA SER A 80 -0.15 6.99 25.96
C SER A 80 -0.40 5.61 26.55
N GLY A 81 -0.85 5.59 27.81
CA GLY A 81 -1.19 4.36 28.52
C GLY A 81 -0.05 3.82 29.41
N THR A 82 -0.15 2.57 29.80
CA THR A 82 0.86 1.87 30.62
C THR A 82 1.57 0.82 29.78
N ASP A 83 2.80 0.43 30.17
CA ASP A 83 3.58 -0.60 29.49
C ASP A 83 2.84 -1.94 29.29
N LEU A 84 1.80 -2.21 30.08
CA LEU A 84 0.96 -3.40 29.98
C LEU A 84 -0.14 -3.26 28.91
N GLU A 85 -0.59 -2.03 28.64
CA GLU A 85 -1.67 -1.73 27.70
C GLU A 85 -1.10 -1.32 26.34
N ASN A 86 0.04 -0.65 26.35
CA ASN A 86 0.72 -0.19 25.14
C ASN A 86 2.21 -0.58 25.17
N PRO A 87 2.63 -1.59 24.40
CA PRO A 87 4.03 -2.00 24.31
C PRO A 87 4.99 -0.92 23.79
N GLN A 88 4.45 0.14 23.17
CA GLN A 88 5.22 1.28 22.68
C GLN A 88 5.43 2.37 23.75
N SER A 89 4.70 2.29 24.87
CA SER A 89 4.83 3.24 25.97
C SER A 89 6.26 3.21 26.54
N GLY A 90 6.89 4.38 26.58
CA GLY A 90 8.25 4.53 27.11
C GLY A 90 9.37 4.05 26.17
N VAL A 91 9.08 3.71 24.92
CA VAL A 91 10.11 3.44 23.92
C VAL A 91 10.68 4.77 23.44
N ASP A 92 11.97 5.00 23.74
CA ASP A 92 12.70 6.16 23.26
C ASP A 92 13.31 5.84 21.89
N ILE A 93 12.71 6.41 20.84
CA ILE A 93 13.15 6.20 19.46
C ILE A 93 14.09 7.33 19.09
N SER A 94 15.28 6.98 18.64
CA SER A 94 16.25 7.98 18.18
C SER A 94 15.81 8.63 16.87
N ASP A 95 16.25 9.87 16.60
CA ASP A 95 16.01 10.54 15.31
C ASP A 95 16.53 9.71 14.13
N GLU A 96 17.61 8.95 14.31
CA GLU A 96 18.19 8.07 13.29
C GLU A 96 17.28 6.87 13.00
N ASP A 97 16.70 6.26 14.03
CA ASP A 97 15.75 5.15 13.87
C ASP A 97 14.44 5.66 13.23
N LEU A 98 13.98 6.85 13.62
CA LEU A 98 12.79 7.48 13.04
C LEU A 98 12.99 7.77 11.54
N GLU A 99 14.15 8.34 11.16
CA GLU A 99 14.50 8.58 9.74
C GLU A 99 14.62 7.26 8.96
N ALA A 100 15.11 6.20 9.58
CA ALA A 100 15.20 4.88 8.96
C ALA A 100 13.82 4.22 8.70
N MET A 101 12.80 4.62 9.45
CA MET A 101 11.41 4.16 9.29
C MET A 101 10.57 5.09 8.40
N ALA A 102 11.14 6.18 7.91
CA ALA A 102 10.46 7.15 7.08
C ALA A 102 10.01 6.52 5.75
N VAL A 103 8.78 6.82 5.35
CA VAL A 103 8.17 6.36 4.11
C VAL A 103 8.10 7.51 3.12
N VAL A 104 8.63 7.30 1.92
CA VAL A 104 8.55 8.28 0.83
C VAL A 104 7.23 8.07 0.08
N THR A 105 6.44 9.14 -0.01
CA THR A 105 5.16 9.13 -0.71
C THR A 105 5.11 10.23 -1.78
N THR A 106 4.30 10.00 -2.79
CA THR A 106 3.88 10.99 -3.77
C THR A 106 2.45 11.40 -3.45
N VAL A 107 2.25 12.66 -3.11
CA VAL A 107 0.93 13.23 -2.81
C VAL A 107 0.46 14.03 -4.02
N THR A 108 -0.62 13.57 -4.63
CA THR A 108 -1.20 14.18 -5.82
C THR A 108 -2.48 14.92 -5.46
N THR A 109 -2.56 16.20 -5.81
CA THR A 109 -3.82 16.96 -5.71
C THR A 109 -4.72 16.55 -6.86
N VAL A 110 -5.96 16.20 -6.58
CA VAL A 110 -6.97 15.91 -7.60
C VAL A 110 -8.20 16.80 -7.41
N VAL A 111 -8.87 17.13 -8.51
CA VAL A 111 -10.13 17.91 -8.49
C VAL A 111 -11.29 16.96 -8.79
N ILE A 112 -12.30 16.96 -7.95
CA ILE A 112 -13.47 16.08 -8.09
C ILE A 112 -14.39 16.59 -9.19
N VAL A 113 -14.57 15.78 -10.24
CA VAL A 113 -15.47 16.06 -11.36
C VAL A 113 -16.86 15.47 -11.13
N GLU A 114 -16.90 14.27 -10.55
CA GLU A 114 -18.14 13.58 -10.22
C GLU A 114 -17.95 12.73 -8.96
N VAL A 115 -18.98 12.66 -8.12
CA VAL A 115 -19.05 11.74 -6.98
C VAL A 115 -19.99 10.59 -7.35
N ILE A 116 -19.45 9.36 -7.33
CA ILE A 116 -20.24 8.14 -7.56
C ILE A 116 -20.83 7.65 -6.23
N SER A 117 -20.00 7.59 -5.18
CA SER A 117 -20.42 7.32 -3.79
C SER A 117 -19.51 8.02 -2.81
N GLY A 118 -19.99 8.23 -1.59
CA GLY A 118 -19.29 8.92 -0.52
C GLY A 118 -19.79 10.33 -0.26
N ASP A 119 -19.05 11.08 0.57
CA ASP A 119 -19.48 12.38 1.09
C ASP A 119 -18.69 13.58 0.50
N LEU A 120 -17.83 13.32 -0.49
CA LEU A 120 -17.03 14.36 -1.16
C LEU A 120 -17.90 15.31 -2.00
N GLU A 121 -17.40 16.52 -2.27
CA GLU A 121 -18.13 17.53 -3.04
C GLU A 121 -17.51 17.74 -4.42
N VAL A 122 -18.35 17.79 -5.47
CA VAL A 122 -17.93 18.12 -6.84
C VAL A 122 -17.32 19.52 -6.87
N GLY A 123 -16.16 19.64 -7.53
CA GLY A 123 -15.38 20.87 -7.62
C GLY A 123 -14.43 21.11 -6.45
N SER A 124 -14.49 20.30 -5.40
CA SER A 124 -13.48 20.34 -4.33
C SER A 124 -12.17 19.67 -4.79
N SER A 125 -11.09 19.96 -4.06
CA SER A 125 -9.79 19.32 -4.27
C SER A 125 -9.42 18.53 -3.03
N ILE A 126 -8.91 17.33 -3.25
CA ILE A 126 -8.37 16.47 -2.20
C ILE A 126 -6.92 16.09 -2.52
N GLU A 127 -6.19 15.58 -1.53
CA GLU A 127 -4.86 15.03 -1.68
C GLU A 127 -4.91 13.50 -1.60
N VAL A 128 -4.37 12.83 -2.63
CA VAL A 128 -4.26 11.37 -2.67
C VAL A 128 -2.79 11.01 -2.49
N SER A 129 -2.48 10.20 -1.48
CA SER A 129 -1.15 9.72 -1.17
C SER A 129 -0.89 8.36 -1.84
N GLN A 130 0.30 8.18 -2.40
CA GLN A 130 0.74 6.94 -3.01
C GLN A 130 2.18 6.62 -2.59
N LEU A 131 2.45 5.36 -2.28
CA LEU A 131 3.79 4.92 -1.89
C LEU A 131 4.77 5.04 -3.06
N GLY A 132 5.95 5.59 -2.77
CA GLY A 132 7.01 5.79 -3.75
C GLY A 132 7.20 7.24 -4.18
N GLY A 133 8.24 7.45 -4.99
CA GLY A 133 8.62 8.78 -5.47
C GLY A 133 10.11 9.05 -5.33
N MET A 134 10.52 10.31 -5.34
CA MET A 134 11.94 10.69 -5.26
C MET A 134 12.22 11.50 -3.98
N HIS A 135 13.21 11.08 -3.19
CA HIS A 135 13.68 11.83 -2.04
C HIS A 135 15.20 11.90 -2.01
N ARG A 136 15.76 13.11 -1.85
CA ARG A 136 17.22 13.37 -1.79
C ARG A 136 18.02 12.69 -2.90
N GLY A 137 17.46 12.66 -4.15
CA GLY A 137 18.10 12.03 -5.28
C GLY A 137 18.02 10.50 -5.31
N VAL A 138 17.33 9.88 -4.38
CA VAL A 138 17.02 8.45 -4.35
C VAL A 138 15.60 8.23 -4.86
N THR A 139 15.41 7.26 -5.76
CA THR A 139 14.09 6.88 -6.26
C THR A 139 13.57 5.69 -5.47
N TYR A 140 12.40 5.83 -4.91
CA TYR A 140 11.68 4.77 -4.19
C TYR A 140 10.57 4.24 -5.11
N ILE A 141 10.57 2.94 -5.36
CA ILE A 141 9.61 2.28 -6.24
C ILE A 141 8.86 1.21 -5.45
N GLU A 142 7.56 1.32 -5.43
CA GLU A 142 6.65 0.23 -5.06
C GLU A 142 6.13 -0.40 -6.36
N GLU A 143 6.35 -1.73 -6.55
CA GLU A 143 6.19 -2.37 -7.86
C GLU A 143 4.74 -2.42 -8.36
N SER A 144 3.76 -2.41 -7.45
CA SER A 144 2.33 -2.40 -7.79
C SER A 144 1.76 -0.98 -7.95
N THR A 145 2.51 0.07 -7.58
CA THR A 145 2.01 1.44 -7.63
C THR A 145 2.21 2.08 -9.00
N THR A 146 1.12 2.49 -9.62
CA THR A 146 1.12 3.45 -10.74
C THR A 146 0.80 4.84 -10.19
N LEU A 147 1.78 5.75 -10.22
CA LEU A 147 1.57 7.12 -9.74
C LEU A 147 0.57 7.86 -10.63
N LEU A 148 -0.41 8.53 -10.02
CA LEU A 148 -1.49 9.25 -10.72
C LEU A 148 -0.95 10.24 -11.76
N GLU A 149 0.14 10.93 -11.44
CA GLU A 149 0.78 11.90 -12.34
C GLU A 149 1.36 11.27 -13.62
N THR A 150 1.53 9.95 -13.67
CA THR A 150 2.08 9.23 -14.83
C THR A 150 1.00 8.66 -15.74
N VAL A 151 -0.26 8.69 -15.33
CA VAL A 151 -1.38 8.17 -16.10
C VAL A 151 -1.80 9.19 -17.16
N ASP A 152 -1.68 8.82 -18.44
CA ASP A 152 -2.08 9.68 -19.55
C ASP A 152 -3.59 9.55 -19.81
N SER A 153 -4.38 10.19 -18.95
CA SER A 153 -5.84 10.29 -19.11
C SER A 153 -6.34 11.63 -18.58
N PRO A 154 -7.32 12.26 -19.24
CA PRO A 154 -7.91 13.50 -18.76
C PRO A 154 -8.71 13.32 -17.47
N GLU A 155 -9.33 12.16 -17.30
CA GLU A 155 -10.16 11.83 -16.14
C GLU A 155 -9.86 10.40 -15.68
N LEU A 156 -9.83 10.24 -14.35
CA LEU A 156 -9.67 8.94 -13.68
C LEU A 156 -10.84 8.71 -12.73
N LEU A 157 -11.28 7.47 -12.61
CA LEU A 157 -12.09 7.02 -11.49
C LEU A 157 -11.16 6.54 -10.39
N LEU A 158 -11.27 7.09 -9.20
CA LEU A 158 -10.54 6.67 -8.02
C LEU A 158 -11.48 6.04 -7.00
N ILE A 159 -11.01 4.95 -6.41
CA ILE A 159 -11.66 4.20 -5.34
C ILE A 159 -10.81 4.42 -4.08
N LEU A 160 -11.33 5.15 -3.10
CA LEU A 160 -10.57 5.78 -2.04
C LEU A 160 -10.98 5.32 -0.64
N ASN A 161 -10.00 5.28 0.25
CA ASN A 161 -10.18 5.24 1.69
C ASN A 161 -9.88 6.63 2.27
N ASP A 162 -10.72 7.09 3.22
CA ASP A 162 -10.50 8.31 4.00
C ASP A 162 -9.82 7.96 5.33
N PHE A 163 -8.58 8.43 5.50
CA PHE A 163 -7.84 8.25 6.76
C PHE A 163 -8.05 9.43 7.74
N GLY A 164 -8.94 10.35 7.40
CA GLY A 164 -9.18 11.57 8.14
C GLY A 164 -8.22 12.71 7.75
N ASP A 165 -8.47 13.89 8.25
CA ASP A 165 -7.68 15.11 7.99
C ASP A 165 -7.54 15.50 6.50
N GLY A 166 -8.43 15.00 5.62
CA GLY A 166 -8.42 15.28 4.19
C GLY A 166 -7.34 14.54 3.41
N LYS A 167 -6.78 13.49 3.98
CA LYS A 167 -5.85 12.56 3.32
C LYS A 167 -6.60 11.33 2.85
N TYR A 168 -6.35 10.98 1.61
CA TYR A 168 -6.96 9.83 0.94
C TYR A 168 -5.88 8.93 0.38
N ASP A 169 -6.10 7.62 0.49
CA ASP A 169 -5.30 6.62 -0.19
C ASP A 169 -6.20 5.79 -1.13
N LEU A 170 -5.60 5.17 -2.12
CA LEU A 170 -6.31 4.20 -2.95
C LEU A 170 -6.60 2.93 -2.15
N VAL A 171 -7.77 2.34 -2.31
CA VAL A 171 -8.09 1.03 -1.67
C VAL A 171 -7.07 -0.05 -2.06
N ASN A 172 -6.51 0.07 -3.26
CA ASN A 172 -5.42 -0.75 -3.79
C ASN A 172 -4.73 0.05 -4.92
N PRO A 173 -3.40 0.08 -5.03
CA PRO A 173 -2.69 0.90 -6.01
C PRO A 173 -2.93 0.50 -7.47
N GLU A 174 -3.32 -0.76 -7.76
CA GLU A 174 -3.66 -1.23 -9.09
C GLU A 174 -5.17 -1.18 -9.38
N GLU A 175 -5.98 -1.67 -8.43
CA GLU A 175 -7.43 -1.83 -8.62
C GLU A 175 -8.20 -0.55 -8.26
N GLY A 176 -7.59 0.38 -7.53
CA GLY A 176 -8.18 1.65 -7.11
C GLY A 176 -8.14 2.76 -8.17
N ILE A 177 -7.53 2.52 -9.36
CA ILE A 177 -7.43 3.50 -10.44
C ILE A 177 -8.02 2.91 -11.72
N LEU A 178 -8.99 3.61 -12.31
CA LEU A 178 -9.59 3.25 -13.59
C LEU A 178 -9.58 4.45 -14.53
N VAL A 179 -9.31 4.20 -15.81
CA VAL A 179 -9.35 5.22 -16.85
C VAL A 179 -10.79 5.47 -17.28
N VAL A 180 -11.20 6.74 -17.34
CA VAL A 180 -12.54 7.13 -17.79
C VAL A 180 -12.49 7.54 -19.26
N SER A 181 -13.40 6.95 -20.08
CA SER A 181 -13.57 7.27 -21.50
C SER A 181 -15.05 7.46 -21.82
N GLY A 182 -15.53 8.67 -21.70
CA GLY A 182 -16.97 8.96 -21.77
C GLY A 182 -17.72 8.29 -20.62
N ASP A 183 -18.63 7.35 -20.89
CA ASP A 183 -19.30 6.55 -19.85
C ASP A 183 -18.54 5.23 -19.53
N GLY A 184 -17.55 4.86 -20.35
CA GLY A 184 -16.75 3.65 -20.15
C GLY A 184 -15.67 3.82 -19.08
N ILE A 185 -15.37 2.72 -18.38
CA ILE A 185 -14.25 2.62 -17.45
C ILE A 185 -13.40 1.40 -17.79
N ASP A 186 -12.09 1.59 -17.80
CA ASP A 186 -11.10 0.56 -18.13
C ASP A 186 -10.02 0.50 -17.06
N SER A 187 -9.50 -0.69 -16.75
CA SER A 187 -8.33 -0.85 -15.89
C SER A 187 -7.09 -0.22 -16.53
N LEU A 188 -6.11 0.13 -15.71
CA LEU A 188 -4.82 0.61 -16.19
C LEU A 188 -4.15 -0.43 -17.11
N PRO A 189 -3.38 0.00 -18.14
CA PRO A 189 -2.63 -0.91 -18.99
C PRO A 189 -1.66 -1.79 -18.19
N GLY A 190 -1.75 -3.10 -18.35
CA GLY A 190 -0.88 -4.07 -17.67
C GLY A 190 -1.42 -4.57 -16.32
N VAL A 191 -2.42 -3.92 -15.78
CA VAL A 191 -3.15 -4.41 -14.60
C VAL A 191 -4.16 -5.46 -15.04
N GLY A 192 -4.21 -6.60 -14.33
CA GLY A 192 -5.21 -7.66 -14.58
C GLY A 192 -6.61 -7.12 -14.28
N GLY A 193 -7.34 -6.75 -15.35
CA GLY A 193 -8.63 -6.07 -15.22
C GLY A 193 -9.75 -7.00 -14.77
N HIS A 194 -10.52 -6.55 -13.81
CA HIS A 194 -11.85 -7.07 -13.55
C HIS A 194 -12.84 -6.43 -14.52
N SER A 195 -13.68 -7.22 -15.16
CA SER A 195 -14.63 -6.76 -16.19
C SER A 195 -16.09 -6.89 -15.76
N ASP A 196 -16.33 -6.95 -14.45
CA ASP A 196 -17.68 -7.06 -13.88
C ASP A 196 -18.47 -5.75 -13.99
N ILE A 197 -17.77 -4.61 -14.04
CA ILE A 197 -18.34 -3.27 -14.24
C ILE A 197 -17.52 -2.58 -15.34
N ASN A 198 -18.20 -2.04 -16.36
CA ASN A 198 -17.54 -1.44 -17.51
C ASN A 198 -18.01 0.00 -17.80
N SER A 199 -18.87 0.57 -16.96
CA SER A 199 -19.37 1.92 -17.16
C SER A 199 -19.68 2.66 -15.86
N LEU A 200 -19.56 3.99 -15.89
CA LEU A 200 -20.00 4.86 -14.81
C LEU A 200 -21.48 4.70 -14.51
N GLN A 201 -22.31 4.41 -15.55
CA GLN A 201 -23.75 4.18 -15.38
C GLN A 201 -24.03 2.95 -14.52
N GLU A 202 -23.23 1.89 -14.62
CA GLU A 202 -23.37 0.69 -13.79
C GLU A 202 -23.00 1.01 -12.34
N LEU A 203 -21.92 1.77 -12.12
CA LEU A 203 -21.50 2.22 -10.78
C LEU A 203 -22.58 3.07 -10.11
N ARG A 204 -23.12 4.08 -10.81
CA ARG A 204 -24.19 4.96 -10.30
C ARG A 204 -25.48 4.24 -9.89
N LYS A 205 -25.71 3.02 -10.35
CA LYS A 205 -26.87 2.19 -9.96
C LYS A 205 -26.60 1.37 -8.70
N ARG A 206 -25.33 1.24 -8.33
CA ARG A 206 -24.90 0.50 -7.13
C ARG A 206 -24.89 1.37 -5.87
N SER A 207 -24.55 2.66 -6.02
CA SER A 207 -24.50 3.68 -4.96
C SER A 207 -25.91 4.17 -4.54
#